data_1050b4384496393b839e17b69a67967c
#
_entry.id   1050b4384496393b839e17b69a67967c
#
_cell.length_a   1.000
_cell.length_b   1.000
_cell.length_c   1.000
_cell.angle_alpha   90.00
_cell.angle_beta   90.00
_cell.angle_gamma   90.00
#
_symmetry.space_group_name_H-M   'P 1'
#
loop_
_entity.id
_entity.type
_entity.pdbx_description
1 polymer ?
#
loop_
_entity_poly.entity_id
_entity_poly.type
_entity_poly.pdbx_seq_one_letter_code
_entity_poly.pdbx_strand_id
1 'polypeptide(L)'
;MKQTQWYVYLLRCSDGSLYTGVTTDLERRVREHNRGRASRYTAGRRPVRLVGAWGFADRASAQRAEARLRRLPRLEKERLAMAGDPFDGAPFCGPLPHRFCPRCGAPLEVALRPGADHPVQVCSACGRTHYRNAKPCVGVLATQHGRLLLVRRAIEPFRGYWDIPGGFLEEGEHPERGALREVREETGLKVRLTGLLGFYLDRYVYQGEQGITLNIYFLGEVVGGEERPADDAVALGWFTPDRLPRRIAFDHVREVLEDWRRRIEG
;
A
#
# COMPACT_ATOMS: atom_id res chain seq x y z
N MET A 1 16.09 -21.89 28.59
CA MET A 1 15.34 -20.67 29.00
C MET A 1 14.94 -19.92 27.73
N LYS A 2 13.65 -19.72 27.44
CA LYS A 2 13.20 -18.91 26.29
C LYS A 2 13.62 -17.45 26.55
N GLN A 3 14.51 -16.92 25.75
CA GLN A 3 14.90 -15.52 25.79
C GLN A 3 13.67 -14.64 25.51
N THR A 4 13.33 -13.75 26.43
CA THR A 4 12.16 -12.87 26.28
C THR A 4 12.50 -11.84 25.21
N GLN A 5 11.88 -11.96 24.03
CA GLN A 5 12.03 -10.99 22.94
C GLN A 5 11.21 -9.73 23.21
N TRP A 6 11.80 -8.56 22.99
CA TRP A 6 11.16 -7.27 23.07
C TRP A 6 10.83 -6.73 21.69
N TYR A 7 9.73 -6.04 21.56
CA TYR A 7 9.30 -5.45 20.29
C TYR A 7 9.08 -3.96 20.44
N VAL A 8 9.64 -3.18 19.52
CA VAL A 8 9.15 -1.83 19.21
C VAL A 8 8.05 -1.97 18.19
N TYR A 9 6.91 -1.34 18.40
CA TYR A 9 5.78 -1.45 17.50
C TYR A 9 5.24 -0.10 17.08
N LEU A 10 4.64 -0.06 15.90
CA LEU A 10 3.97 1.08 15.31
C LEU A 10 2.50 0.71 15.04
N LEU A 11 1.59 1.49 15.62
CA LEU A 11 0.15 1.37 15.38
C LEU A 11 -0.34 2.53 14.53
N ARG A 12 -1.27 2.25 13.64
CA ARG A 12 -2.09 3.27 12.97
C ARG A 12 -3.43 3.35 13.68
N CYS A 13 -3.81 4.56 14.06
CA CYS A 13 -5.08 4.88 14.68
C CYS A 13 -6.18 5.11 13.62
N SER A 14 -7.44 5.13 14.04
CA SER A 14 -8.59 5.39 13.16
C SER A 14 -8.56 6.75 12.47
N ASP A 15 -7.96 7.76 13.11
CA ASP A 15 -7.73 9.10 12.54
C ASP A 15 -6.48 9.19 11.63
N GLY A 16 -5.87 8.03 11.32
CA GLY A 16 -4.65 7.94 10.52
C GLY A 16 -3.36 8.28 11.27
N SER A 17 -3.40 8.78 12.51
CA SER A 17 -2.20 9.08 13.29
C SER A 17 -1.42 7.82 13.67
N LEU A 18 -0.13 7.98 13.99
CA LEU A 18 0.76 6.88 14.34
C LEU A 18 1.13 6.93 15.81
N TYR A 19 1.15 5.76 16.45
CA TYR A 19 1.57 5.56 17.83
C TYR A 19 2.70 4.53 17.90
N THR A 20 3.74 4.84 18.69
CA THR A 20 4.88 3.93 18.95
C THR A 20 4.84 3.44 20.38
N GLY A 21 5.35 2.23 20.60
CA GLY A 21 5.47 1.66 21.94
C GLY A 21 6.36 0.43 21.96
N VAL A 22 6.58 -0.09 23.18
CA VAL A 22 7.39 -1.29 23.43
C VAL A 22 6.54 -2.35 24.12
N THR A 23 6.73 -3.61 23.77
CA THR A 23 6.05 -4.76 24.40
C THR A 23 6.85 -6.03 24.23
N THR A 24 6.55 -7.04 25.03
CA THR A 24 7.00 -8.43 24.82
C THR A 24 5.94 -9.30 24.15
N ASP A 25 4.72 -8.77 23.95
CA ASP A 25 3.60 -9.50 23.35
C ASP A 25 2.76 -8.52 22.50
N LEU A 26 2.94 -8.59 21.18
CA LEU A 26 2.30 -7.69 20.20
C LEU A 26 0.78 -7.90 20.17
N GLU A 27 0.31 -9.13 20.16
CA GLU A 27 -1.12 -9.41 20.02
C GLU A 27 -1.89 -8.93 21.26
N ARG A 28 -1.41 -9.27 22.45
CA ARG A 28 -1.99 -8.80 23.70
C ARG A 28 -2.02 -7.28 23.74
N ARG A 29 -0.91 -6.64 23.33
CA ARG A 29 -0.77 -5.18 23.37
C ARG A 29 -1.73 -4.46 22.42
N VAL A 30 -1.90 -4.97 21.20
CA VAL A 30 -2.89 -4.44 20.24
C VAL A 30 -4.32 -4.59 20.79
N ARG A 31 -4.65 -5.74 21.40
CA ARG A 31 -5.96 -5.93 22.05
C ARG A 31 -6.20 -4.93 23.20
N GLU A 32 -5.18 -4.66 24.02
CA GLU A 32 -5.27 -3.65 25.11
C GLU A 32 -5.52 -2.24 24.57
N HIS A 33 -4.83 -1.85 23.49
CA HIS A 33 -5.08 -0.58 22.81
C HIS A 33 -6.53 -0.49 22.30
N ASN A 34 -7.02 -1.53 21.65
CA ASN A 34 -8.38 -1.58 21.11
C ASN A 34 -9.46 -1.65 22.20
N ARG A 35 -9.12 -2.09 23.41
CA ARG A 35 -9.98 -2.02 24.59
C ARG A 35 -9.91 -0.66 25.32
N GLY A 36 -9.00 0.24 24.87
CA GLY A 36 -8.81 1.56 25.50
C GLY A 36 -8.00 1.53 26.79
N ARG A 37 -7.30 0.42 27.10
CA ARG A 37 -6.60 0.19 28.36
C ARG A 37 -5.08 0.36 28.28
N ALA A 38 -4.52 0.75 27.12
CA ALA A 38 -3.09 0.77 26.90
C ALA A 38 -2.47 2.17 26.95
N SER A 39 -3.09 3.18 26.34
CA SER A 39 -2.57 4.55 26.28
C SER A 39 -3.72 5.55 26.13
N ARG A 40 -3.62 6.69 26.83
CA ARG A 40 -4.57 7.81 26.67
C ARG A 40 -4.61 8.31 25.22
N TYR A 41 -3.48 8.31 24.52
CA TYR A 41 -3.39 8.75 23.13
C TYR A 41 -4.27 7.91 22.20
N THR A 42 -4.20 6.60 22.33
CA THR A 42 -4.96 5.66 21.47
C THR A 42 -6.39 5.43 21.91
N ALA A 43 -6.74 5.72 23.17
CA ALA A 43 -8.06 5.45 23.73
C ALA A 43 -9.19 6.16 22.97
N GLY A 44 -8.98 7.40 22.53
CA GLY A 44 -9.94 8.18 21.73
C GLY A 44 -9.78 7.99 20.20
N ARG A 45 -8.84 7.15 19.75
CA ARG A 45 -8.47 6.96 18.32
C ARG A 45 -8.57 5.51 17.87
N ARG A 46 -9.51 4.79 18.46
CA ARG A 46 -9.78 3.37 18.14
C ARG A 46 -10.71 3.25 16.90
N PRO A 47 -10.65 2.17 16.14
CA PRO A 47 -9.73 1.04 16.30
C PRO A 47 -8.29 1.39 15.89
N VAL A 48 -7.33 0.71 16.54
CA VAL A 48 -5.92 0.76 16.11
C VAL A 48 -5.51 -0.55 15.47
N ARG A 49 -4.56 -0.50 14.54
CA ARG A 49 -3.98 -1.67 13.90
C ARG A 49 -2.47 -1.63 13.91
N LEU A 50 -1.84 -2.78 14.03
CA LEU A 50 -0.40 -2.93 13.94
C LEU A 50 0.03 -2.70 12.48
N VAL A 51 0.98 -1.78 12.26
CA VAL A 51 1.53 -1.51 10.91
C VAL A 51 3.02 -1.79 10.83
N GLY A 52 3.73 -1.86 11.94
CA GLY A 52 5.14 -2.23 11.99
C GLY A 52 5.52 -2.77 13.36
N ALA A 53 6.52 -3.67 13.39
CA ALA A 53 7.15 -4.15 14.61
C ALA A 53 8.60 -4.56 14.32
N TRP A 54 9.48 -4.41 15.30
CA TRP A 54 10.91 -4.75 15.23
C TRP A 54 11.32 -5.44 16.50
N GLY A 55 12.06 -6.57 16.37
CA GLY A 55 12.41 -7.44 17.48
C GLY A 55 13.80 -7.15 18.06
N PHE A 56 13.88 -6.93 19.36
CA PHE A 56 15.11 -6.64 20.11
C PHE A 56 15.37 -7.72 21.17
N ALA A 57 16.65 -7.99 21.43
CA ALA A 57 17.06 -9.00 22.40
C ALA A 57 16.78 -8.58 23.85
N ASP A 58 16.76 -7.27 24.14
CA ASP A 58 16.58 -6.75 25.48
C ASP A 58 15.71 -5.47 25.53
N ARG A 59 15.24 -5.15 26.73
CA ARG A 59 14.37 -3.99 26.99
C ARG A 59 15.05 -2.64 26.71
N ALA A 60 16.31 -2.51 27.08
CA ALA A 60 17.01 -1.22 26.98
C ALA A 60 17.24 -0.85 25.51
N SER A 61 17.60 -1.80 24.66
CA SER A 61 17.72 -1.61 23.21
C SER A 61 16.37 -1.26 22.57
N ALA A 62 15.30 -1.96 22.96
CA ALA A 62 13.95 -1.65 22.48
C ALA A 62 13.48 -0.25 22.89
N GLN A 63 13.78 0.20 24.11
CA GLN A 63 13.40 1.54 24.57
C GLN A 63 14.20 2.66 23.85
N ARG A 64 15.50 2.44 23.57
CA ARG A 64 16.30 3.37 22.76
C ARG A 64 15.75 3.48 21.33
N ALA A 65 15.47 2.36 20.73
CA ALA A 65 14.89 2.31 19.39
C ALA A 65 13.49 2.95 19.33
N GLU A 66 12.64 2.71 20.33
CA GLU A 66 11.32 3.36 20.45
C GLU A 66 11.45 4.89 20.51
N ALA A 67 12.38 5.40 21.29
CA ALA A 67 12.65 6.84 21.39
C ALA A 67 13.13 7.43 20.06
N ARG A 68 13.95 6.69 19.28
CA ARG A 68 14.38 7.10 17.93
C ARG A 68 13.21 7.07 16.95
N LEU A 69 12.45 5.97 16.91
CA LEU A 69 11.29 5.83 16.04
C LEU A 69 10.27 6.94 16.29
N ARG A 70 10.04 7.31 17.55
CA ARG A 70 9.12 8.37 17.92
C ARG A 70 9.49 9.72 17.32
N ARG A 71 10.80 10.02 17.21
CA ARG A 71 11.33 11.28 16.68
C ARG A 71 11.33 11.36 15.16
N LEU A 72 11.24 10.23 14.45
CA LEU A 72 11.21 10.24 12.99
C LEU A 72 9.98 11.00 12.47
N PRO A 73 10.10 11.67 11.31
CA PRO A 73 8.96 12.20 10.59
C PRO A 73 7.91 11.12 10.31
N ARG A 74 6.65 11.50 10.20
CA ARG A 74 5.55 10.57 9.93
C ARG A 74 5.82 9.73 8.68
N LEU A 75 6.22 10.39 7.58
CA LEU A 75 6.49 9.73 6.30
C LEU A 75 7.57 8.65 6.44
N GLU A 76 8.62 8.91 7.20
CA GLU A 76 9.70 7.95 7.40
C GLU A 76 9.25 6.73 8.24
N LYS A 77 8.43 6.94 9.27
CA LYS A 77 7.80 5.83 10.01
C LYS A 77 6.94 4.95 9.10
N GLU A 78 6.17 5.59 8.24
CA GLU A 78 5.33 4.90 7.27
C GLU A 78 6.17 4.12 6.27
N ARG A 79 7.23 4.73 5.73
CA ARG A 79 8.18 4.07 4.83
C ARG A 79 8.79 2.81 5.45
N LEU A 80 9.35 2.92 6.65
CA LEU A 80 9.94 1.78 7.38
C LEU A 80 8.94 0.64 7.59
N ALA A 81 7.72 0.97 8.00
CA ALA A 81 6.68 -0.03 8.22
C ALA A 81 6.18 -0.64 6.92
N MET A 82 6.19 0.11 5.82
CA MET A 82 5.77 -0.36 4.48
C MET A 82 6.78 -1.28 3.84
N ALA A 83 8.03 -0.85 3.83
CA ALA A 83 9.11 -1.60 3.21
C ALA A 83 9.39 -2.90 3.99
N GLY A 84 9.01 -2.95 5.28
CA GLY A 84 9.42 -4.02 6.17
C GLY A 84 10.92 -3.94 6.47
N ASP A 85 11.48 -2.73 6.35
CA ASP A 85 12.90 -2.51 6.54
C ASP A 85 13.34 -2.79 7.99
N PRO A 86 14.56 -3.27 8.20
CA PRO A 86 15.17 -3.31 9.52
C PRO A 86 15.22 -1.90 10.11
N PHE A 87 15.06 -1.81 11.42
CA PHE A 87 15.18 -0.55 12.13
C PHE A 87 16.08 -0.69 13.33
N ASP A 88 17.08 0.18 13.45
CA ASP A 88 18.04 0.22 14.56
C ASP A 88 18.75 -1.13 14.78
N GLY A 89 19.10 -1.82 13.68
CA GLY A 89 19.73 -3.15 13.69
C GLY A 89 18.76 -4.32 13.97
N ALA A 90 17.49 -4.05 14.21
CA ALA A 90 16.49 -5.07 14.49
C ALA A 90 15.70 -5.46 13.23
N PRO A 91 15.43 -6.75 13.00
CA PRO A 91 14.62 -7.20 11.88
C PRO A 91 13.16 -6.77 12.03
N PHE A 92 12.50 -6.55 10.89
CA PHE A 92 11.06 -6.30 10.86
C PHE A 92 10.28 -7.58 11.24
N CYS A 93 9.38 -7.45 12.20
CA CYS A 93 8.50 -8.53 12.71
C CYS A 93 7.02 -8.12 12.61
N GLY A 94 6.69 -7.16 11.75
CA GLY A 94 5.34 -6.66 11.58
C GLY A 94 4.39 -7.66 10.91
N PRO A 95 3.13 -7.28 10.69
CA PRO A 95 2.16 -8.14 10.06
C PRO A 95 2.62 -8.55 8.66
N LEU A 96 2.71 -9.83 8.45
CA LEU A 96 3.02 -10.44 7.15
C LEU A 96 1.73 -10.99 6.52
N PRO A 97 1.63 -11.06 5.20
CA PRO A 97 0.37 -11.38 4.51
C PRO A 97 -0.13 -12.79 4.79
N HIS A 98 0.75 -13.73 5.10
CA HIS A 98 0.37 -15.12 5.30
C HIS A 98 0.78 -15.63 6.68
N ARG A 99 -0.12 -16.34 7.34
CA ARG A 99 0.17 -17.05 8.62
C ARG A 99 0.51 -18.52 8.38
N PHE A 100 0.00 -19.08 7.28
CA PHE A 100 0.12 -20.48 6.93
C PHE A 100 0.61 -20.65 5.50
N CYS A 101 1.33 -21.72 5.26
CA CYS A 101 1.84 -22.08 3.94
C CYS A 101 0.68 -22.48 3.01
N PRO A 102 0.47 -21.81 1.86
CA PRO A 102 -0.62 -22.17 0.95
C PRO A 102 -0.43 -23.54 0.29
N ARG A 103 0.77 -24.13 0.37
CA ARG A 103 1.04 -25.45 -0.19
C ARG A 103 0.66 -26.59 0.75
N CYS A 104 0.95 -26.47 2.06
CA CYS A 104 0.81 -27.60 3.00
C CYS A 104 0.07 -27.23 4.30
N GLY A 105 -0.41 -26.01 4.45
CA GLY A 105 -1.17 -25.55 5.62
C GLY A 105 -0.35 -25.36 6.90
N ALA A 106 0.95 -25.68 6.92
CA ALA A 106 1.77 -25.52 8.11
C ALA A 106 2.09 -24.03 8.39
N PRO A 107 2.40 -23.64 9.63
CA PRO A 107 2.76 -22.28 9.98
C PRO A 107 3.95 -21.76 9.18
N LEU A 108 3.93 -20.46 8.87
CA LEU A 108 5.06 -19.76 8.29
C LEU A 108 5.86 -19.05 9.38
N GLU A 109 7.15 -19.21 9.35
CA GLU A 109 8.11 -18.57 10.24
C GLU A 109 8.85 -17.47 9.50
N VAL A 110 9.17 -16.38 10.21
CA VAL A 110 9.98 -15.29 9.66
C VAL A 110 11.46 -15.67 9.82
N ALA A 111 12.19 -15.70 8.72
CA ALA A 111 13.61 -15.98 8.70
C ALA A 111 14.37 -14.90 7.93
N LEU A 112 15.54 -14.51 8.43
CA LEU A 112 16.51 -13.74 7.68
C LEU A 112 17.47 -14.72 7.00
N ARG A 113 17.48 -14.73 5.66
CA ARG A 113 18.42 -15.57 4.92
C ARG A 113 19.81 -14.93 4.91
N PRO A 114 20.89 -15.74 4.92
CA PRO A 114 22.24 -15.22 4.74
C PRO A 114 22.33 -14.41 3.43
N GLY A 115 22.77 -13.15 3.52
CA GLY A 115 22.89 -12.25 2.38
C GLY A 115 21.57 -11.59 1.90
N ALA A 116 20.47 -11.77 2.64
CA ALA A 116 19.21 -11.07 2.32
C ALA A 116 19.06 -9.83 3.23
N ASP A 117 18.70 -8.70 2.62
CA ASP A 117 18.45 -7.45 3.34
C ASP A 117 17.05 -7.40 3.98
N HIS A 118 16.17 -8.33 3.62
CA HIS A 118 14.79 -8.39 4.10
C HIS A 118 14.41 -9.76 4.63
N PRO A 119 13.62 -9.83 5.72
CA PRO A 119 13.09 -11.08 6.21
C PRO A 119 12.12 -11.70 5.20
N VAL A 120 12.19 -13.02 5.08
CA VAL A 120 11.28 -13.84 4.27
C VAL A 120 10.47 -14.75 5.17
N GLN A 121 9.33 -15.23 4.68
CA GLN A 121 8.58 -16.27 5.35
C GLN A 121 9.03 -17.65 4.84
N VAL A 122 9.31 -18.57 5.74
CA VAL A 122 9.68 -19.94 5.41
C VAL A 122 8.69 -20.89 6.08
N CYS A 123 8.24 -21.89 5.34
CA CYS A 123 7.37 -22.92 5.90
C CYS A 123 8.18 -23.86 6.80
N SER A 124 7.74 -24.01 8.05
CA SER A 124 8.39 -24.89 9.03
C SER A 124 8.35 -26.38 8.65
N ALA A 125 7.35 -26.81 7.85
CA ALA A 125 7.17 -28.20 7.46
C ALA A 125 7.76 -28.54 6.07
N CYS A 126 7.51 -27.73 5.03
CA CYS A 126 7.97 -28.06 3.67
C CYS A 126 9.17 -27.23 3.20
N GLY A 127 9.72 -26.35 4.02
CA GLY A 127 10.88 -25.52 3.73
C GLY A 127 10.68 -24.46 2.63
N ARG A 128 9.45 -24.34 2.08
CA ARG A 128 9.19 -23.37 1.01
C ARG A 128 9.30 -21.93 1.51
N THR A 129 10.03 -21.11 0.75
CA THR A 129 10.12 -19.68 1.00
C THR A 129 8.98 -18.95 0.31
N HIS A 130 8.37 -18.00 1.02
CA HIS A 130 7.34 -17.12 0.53
C HIS A 130 7.86 -15.68 0.49
N TYR A 131 7.82 -15.08 -0.67
CA TYR A 131 8.24 -13.70 -0.88
C TYR A 131 7.04 -12.75 -0.81
N ARG A 132 7.28 -11.55 -0.32
CA ARG A 132 6.32 -10.45 -0.41
C ARG A 132 6.63 -9.65 -1.67
N ASN A 133 5.82 -9.84 -2.68
CA ASN A 133 5.94 -9.07 -3.92
C ASN A 133 4.91 -7.94 -3.93
N ALA A 134 5.25 -6.83 -4.57
CA ALA A 134 4.27 -5.81 -4.89
C ALA A 134 3.23 -6.39 -5.86
N LYS A 135 1.95 -6.07 -5.66
CA LYS A 135 0.90 -6.43 -6.62
C LYS A 135 0.97 -5.47 -7.80
N PRO A 136 1.08 -5.97 -9.03
CA PRO A 136 1.12 -5.10 -10.20
C PRO A 136 -0.27 -4.52 -10.49
N CYS A 137 -0.30 -3.22 -10.72
CA CYS A 137 -1.47 -2.45 -11.16
C CYS A 137 -1.12 -1.65 -12.40
N VAL A 138 -2.10 -1.33 -13.18
CA VAL A 138 -1.96 -0.52 -14.38
C VAL A 138 -2.99 0.60 -14.39
N GLY A 139 -2.66 1.72 -15.04
CA GLY A 139 -3.60 2.80 -15.27
C GLY A 139 -3.24 3.59 -16.53
N VAL A 140 -4.21 4.30 -17.07
CA VAL A 140 -4.01 5.10 -18.27
C VAL A 140 -4.45 6.55 -18.06
N LEU A 141 -3.53 7.46 -18.30
CA LEU A 141 -3.86 8.87 -18.44
C LEU A 141 -4.42 9.10 -19.85
N ALA A 142 -5.71 8.78 -19.98
CA ALA A 142 -6.43 8.92 -21.25
C ALA A 142 -6.80 10.37 -21.50
N THR A 143 -6.37 10.92 -22.62
CA THR A 143 -6.63 12.31 -22.98
C THR A 143 -7.50 12.43 -24.24
N GLN A 144 -8.30 13.49 -24.29
CA GLN A 144 -9.07 13.90 -25.44
C GLN A 144 -9.25 15.44 -25.44
N HIS A 145 -8.96 16.11 -26.56
CA HIS A 145 -9.05 17.56 -26.71
C HIS A 145 -8.34 18.34 -25.58
N GLY A 146 -7.14 17.89 -25.19
CA GLY A 146 -6.34 18.51 -24.12
C GLY A 146 -6.87 18.31 -22.70
N ARG A 147 -7.87 17.43 -22.49
CA ARG A 147 -8.43 17.10 -21.18
C ARG A 147 -8.07 15.68 -20.79
N LEU A 148 -7.85 15.46 -19.51
CA LEU A 148 -7.62 14.16 -18.89
C LEU A 148 -8.93 13.56 -18.40
N LEU A 149 -9.15 12.31 -18.70
CA LEU A 149 -10.23 11.51 -18.14
C LEU A 149 -9.87 11.03 -16.74
N LEU A 150 -10.76 11.25 -15.79
CA LEU A 150 -10.72 10.61 -14.47
C LEU A 150 -12.06 9.91 -14.21
N VAL A 151 -11.99 8.83 -13.41
CA VAL A 151 -13.14 8.09 -12.92
C VAL A 151 -13.44 8.49 -11.48
N ARG A 152 -14.70 8.51 -11.09
CA ARG A 152 -15.11 8.72 -9.71
C ARG A 152 -15.41 7.36 -9.09
N ARG A 153 -14.68 6.99 -8.05
CA ARG A 153 -14.74 5.67 -7.42
C ARG A 153 -16.11 5.35 -6.82
N ALA A 154 -16.59 4.14 -7.09
CA ALA A 154 -17.82 3.58 -6.53
C ALA A 154 -17.59 2.90 -5.18
N ILE A 155 -16.38 2.39 -4.93
CA ILE A 155 -16.04 1.48 -3.84
C ILE A 155 -15.01 2.07 -2.87
N GLU A 156 -14.92 1.46 -1.69
CA GLU A 156 -13.86 1.72 -0.73
C GLU A 156 -12.52 1.02 -1.12
N PRO A 157 -11.38 1.57 -0.77
CA PRO A 157 -11.17 2.86 -0.11
C PRO A 157 -11.40 4.05 -1.05
N PHE A 158 -11.67 5.22 -0.48
CA PHE A 158 -11.84 6.49 -1.20
C PHE A 158 -13.09 6.59 -2.10
N ARG A 159 -14.18 5.96 -1.72
CA ARG A 159 -15.46 6.11 -2.42
C ARG A 159 -15.80 7.59 -2.64
N GLY A 160 -16.15 7.94 -3.89
CA GLY A 160 -16.51 9.29 -4.29
C GLY A 160 -15.33 10.23 -4.58
N TYR A 161 -14.08 9.74 -4.46
CA TYR A 161 -12.89 10.45 -4.90
C TYR A 161 -12.59 10.14 -6.37
N TRP A 162 -11.80 11.01 -6.99
CA TRP A 162 -11.37 10.86 -8.37
C TRP A 162 -10.06 10.05 -8.46
N ASP A 163 -9.98 9.24 -9.50
CA ASP A 163 -8.86 8.35 -9.76
C ASP A 163 -8.55 8.29 -11.25
N ILE A 164 -7.37 7.80 -11.60
CA ILE A 164 -7.02 7.46 -12.97
C ILE A 164 -7.64 6.10 -13.28
N PRO A 165 -8.29 5.90 -14.44
CA PRO A 165 -8.81 4.60 -14.84
C PRO A 165 -7.72 3.52 -14.79
N GLY A 166 -7.99 2.39 -14.11
CA GLY A 166 -7.03 1.32 -13.94
C GLY A 166 -7.32 0.39 -12.78
N GLY A 167 -6.60 -0.73 -12.75
CA GLY A 167 -6.78 -1.77 -11.74
C GLY A 167 -5.65 -2.77 -11.68
N PHE A 168 -5.91 -3.95 -11.11
CA PHE A 168 -4.93 -5.01 -10.97
C PHE A 168 -4.72 -5.75 -12.30
N LEU A 169 -3.46 -6.11 -12.57
CA LEU A 169 -3.15 -7.04 -13.65
C LEU A 169 -3.63 -8.46 -13.29
N GLU A 170 -4.18 -9.15 -14.28
CA GLU A 170 -4.46 -10.57 -14.19
C GLU A 170 -3.18 -11.41 -14.37
N GLU A 171 -3.20 -12.66 -13.89
CA GLU A 171 -2.08 -13.58 -14.06
C GLU A 171 -1.80 -13.85 -15.54
N GLY A 172 -0.57 -13.57 -15.98
CA GLY A 172 -0.16 -13.73 -17.37
C GLY A 172 -0.58 -12.60 -18.31
N GLU A 173 -1.24 -11.58 -17.81
CA GLU A 173 -1.64 -10.42 -18.60
C GLU A 173 -0.49 -9.45 -18.84
N HIS A 174 -0.32 -9.02 -20.11
CA HIS A 174 0.65 -7.99 -20.45
C HIS A 174 0.18 -6.60 -19.95
N PRO A 175 1.04 -5.78 -19.35
CA PRO A 175 0.63 -4.50 -18.74
C PRO A 175 -0.15 -3.56 -19.69
N GLU A 176 0.24 -3.46 -20.94
CA GLU A 176 -0.48 -2.64 -21.92
C GLU A 176 -1.89 -3.16 -22.20
N ARG A 177 -2.07 -4.49 -22.23
CA ARG A 177 -3.39 -5.11 -22.45
C ARG A 177 -4.30 -4.89 -21.22
N GLY A 178 -3.76 -5.09 -20.01
CA GLY A 178 -4.47 -4.81 -18.78
C GLY A 178 -4.90 -3.35 -18.68
N ALA A 179 -4.01 -2.43 -19.02
CA ALA A 179 -4.31 -1.01 -19.03
C ALA A 179 -5.47 -0.65 -19.98
N LEU A 180 -5.48 -1.23 -21.18
CA LEU A 180 -6.55 -1.03 -22.17
C LEU A 180 -7.86 -1.71 -21.75
N ARG A 181 -7.79 -2.88 -21.10
CA ARG A 181 -8.95 -3.59 -20.55
C ARG A 181 -9.62 -2.77 -19.48
N GLU A 182 -8.87 -2.33 -18.46
CA GLU A 182 -9.38 -1.54 -17.33
C GLU A 182 -10.07 -0.25 -17.78
N VAL A 183 -9.42 0.52 -18.67
CA VAL A 183 -10.06 1.72 -19.23
C VAL A 183 -11.37 1.39 -19.91
N ARG A 184 -11.42 0.31 -20.69
CA ARG A 184 -12.63 -0.08 -21.40
C ARG A 184 -13.75 -0.54 -20.45
N GLU A 185 -13.40 -1.28 -19.41
CA GLU A 185 -14.33 -1.81 -18.41
C GLU A 185 -14.93 -0.67 -17.57
N GLU A 186 -14.09 0.24 -17.07
CA GLU A 186 -14.55 1.34 -16.22
C GLU A 186 -15.22 2.49 -16.97
N THR A 187 -14.85 2.72 -18.25
CA THR A 187 -15.25 3.95 -18.97
C THR A 187 -16.00 3.70 -20.28
N GLY A 188 -15.97 2.50 -20.84
CA GLY A 188 -16.51 2.17 -22.17
C GLY A 188 -15.68 2.69 -23.34
N LEU A 189 -14.63 3.47 -23.07
CA LEU A 189 -13.82 4.11 -24.10
C LEU A 189 -12.74 3.18 -24.66
N LYS A 190 -12.36 3.44 -25.90
CA LYS A 190 -11.21 2.82 -26.57
C LYS A 190 -10.07 3.80 -26.60
N VAL A 191 -8.91 3.37 -26.11
CA VAL A 191 -7.71 4.21 -26.01
C VAL A 191 -6.58 3.57 -26.82
N ARG A 192 -5.80 4.41 -27.47
CA ARG A 192 -4.52 4.08 -28.05
C ARG A 192 -3.43 4.56 -27.10
N LEU A 193 -2.58 3.66 -26.62
CA LEU A 193 -1.44 4.03 -25.79
C LEU A 193 -0.41 4.80 -26.62
N THR A 194 0.13 5.88 -26.04
CA THR A 194 1.12 6.76 -26.69
C THR A 194 2.49 6.69 -26.03
N GLY A 195 2.59 6.08 -24.84
CA GLY A 195 3.85 5.87 -24.17
C GLY A 195 3.68 5.46 -22.71
N LEU A 196 4.80 5.11 -22.10
CA LEU A 196 4.90 4.87 -20.66
C LEU A 196 5.14 6.22 -19.95
N LEU A 197 4.37 6.51 -18.91
CA LEU A 197 4.63 7.64 -18.02
C LEU A 197 5.66 7.28 -16.95
N GLY A 198 5.42 6.19 -16.19
CA GLY A 198 6.31 5.78 -15.12
C GLY A 198 5.79 4.65 -14.25
N PHE A 199 6.57 4.39 -13.19
CA PHE A 199 6.29 3.37 -12.18
C PHE A 199 6.17 4.04 -10.82
N TYR A 200 5.12 3.72 -10.07
CA TYR A 200 4.83 4.33 -8.78
C TYR A 200 4.48 3.26 -7.76
N LEU A 201 4.96 3.42 -6.55
CA LEU A 201 4.65 2.51 -5.45
C LEU A 201 3.56 3.12 -4.57
N ASP A 202 2.59 2.31 -4.18
CA ASP A 202 1.61 2.71 -3.19
C ASP A 202 1.24 1.57 -2.27
N ARG A 203 0.50 1.89 -1.26
CA ARG A 203 -0.10 0.94 -0.31
C ARG A 203 -1.50 0.60 -0.72
N TYR A 204 -1.82 -0.67 -0.68
CA TYR A 204 -3.21 -1.07 -0.67
C TYR A 204 -3.59 -1.68 0.68
N VAL A 205 -4.86 -1.48 1.04
CA VAL A 205 -5.53 -2.18 2.14
C VAL A 205 -6.83 -2.71 1.58
N TYR A 206 -6.93 -4.02 1.48
CA TYR A 206 -8.13 -4.67 0.95
C TYR A 206 -8.46 -5.89 1.80
N GLN A 207 -9.70 -6.00 2.28
CA GLN A 207 -10.19 -7.10 3.12
C GLN A 207 -9.28 -7.46 4.31
N GLY A 208 -8.62 -6.45 4.90
CA GLY A 208 -7.68 -6.65 6.02
C GLY A 208 -6.25 -6.99 5.62
N GLU A 209 -5.99 -7.31 4.37
CA GLU A 209 -4.64 -7.45 3.83
C GLU A 209 -4.00 -6.09 3.56
N GLN A 210 -2.72 -5.99 3.85
CA GLN A 210 -1.90 -4.82 3.55
C GLN A 210 -0.73 -5.22 2.66
N GLY A 211 -0.51 -4.44 1.62
CA GLY A 211 0.58 -4.70 0.69
C GLY A 211 1.04 -3.44 -0.02
N ILE A 212 1.99 -3.65 -0.91
CA ILE A 212 2.48 -2.64 -1.84
C ILE A 212 1.92 -2.95 -3.21
N THR A 213 1.49 -1.93 -3.93
CA THR A 213 1.22 -2.01 -5.37
C THR A 213 2.38 -1.40 -6.14
N LEU A 214 2.71 -2.01 -7.26
CA LEU A 214 3.55 -1.42 -8.32
C LEU A 214 2.61 -0.93 -9.41
N ASN A 215 2.38 0.37 -9.46
CA ASN A 215 1.46 0.99 -10.41
C ASN A 215 2.23 1.44 -11.65
N ILE A 216 1.82 0.95 -12.80
CA ILE A 216 2.41 1.22 -14.12
C ILE A 216 1.45 2.11 -14.87
N TYR A 217 1.83 3.37 -15.10
CA TYR A 217 0.96 4.33 -15.79
C TYR A 217 1.40 4.59 -17.22
N PHE A 218 0.43 4.45 -18.12
CA PHE A 218 0.58 4.76 -19.54
C PHE A 218 -0.08 6.09 -19.89
N LEU A 219 0.44 6.73 -20.91
CA LEU A 219 -0.22 7.82 -21.60
C LEU A 219 -1.07 7.25 -22.74
N GLY A 220 -2.22 7.86 -23.00
CA GLY A 220 -3.10 7.39 -24.05
C GLY A 220 -4.02 8.47 -24.61
N GLU A 221 -4.49 8.24 -25.83
CA GLU A 221 -5.48 9.08 -26.51
C GLU A 221 -6.75 8.30 -26.75
N VAL A 222 -7.89 8.90 -26.47
CA VAL A 222 -9.19 8.30 -26.79
C VAL A 222 -9.38 8.30 -28.30
N VAL A 223 -9.64 7.11 -28.84
CA VAL A 223 -9.83 6.90 -30.28
C VAL A 223 -11.25 6.44 -30.64
N GLY A 224 -12.12 6.25 -29.65
CA GLY A 224 -13.51 5.87 -29.86
C GLY A 224 -14.11 5.22 -28.62
N GLY A 225 -15.23 4.54 -28.78
CA GLY A 225 -16.02 4.00 -27.68
C GLY A 225 -17.18 4.90 -27.32
N GLU A 226 -18.04 4.44 -26.42
CA GLU A 226 -19.16 5.18 -25.87
C GLU A 226 -18.87 5.41 -24.38
N GLU A 227 -18.83 6.66 -23.96
CA GLU A 227 -18.55 7.07 -22.60
C GLU A 227 -19.63 6.60 -21.65
N ARG A 228 -19.28 5.64 -20.77
CA ARG A 228 -20.20 5.06 -19.80
C ARG A 228 -19.42 4.63 -18.54
N PRO A 229 -19.71 5.24 -17.38
CA PRO A 229 -19.17 4.77 -16.13
C PRO A 229 -19.71 3.36 -15.82
N ALA A 230 -18.82 2.43 -15.50
CA ALA A 230 -19.16 1.06 -15.18
C ALA A 230 -18.16 0.47 -14.17
N ASP A 231 -18.40 -0.76 -13.72
CA ASP A 231 -17.60 -1.45 -12.73
C ASP A 231 -17.39 -0.62 -11.45
N ASP A 232 -16.17 -0.31 -11.12
CA ASP A 232 -15.79 0.46 -9.93
C ASP A 232 -15.95 1.98 -10.07
N ALA A 233 -16.51 2.48 -11.19
CA ALA A 233 -16.73 3.89 -11.49
C ALA A 233 -18.23 4.28 -11.43
N VAL A 234 -18.55 5.35 -10.68
CA VAL A 234 -19.92 5.94 -10.64
C VAL A 234 -20.08 7.15 -11.52
N ALA A 235 -19.00 7.77 -11.96
CA ALA A 235 -19.02 8.93 -12.86
C ALA A 235 -17.69 9.08 -13.58
N LEU A 236 -17.72 9.70 -14.74
CA LEU A 236 -16.56 10.10 -15.52
C LEU A 236 -16.46 11.62 -15.53
N GLY A 237 -15.25 12.12 -15.60
CA GLY A 237 -15.01 13.56 -15.67
C GLY A 237 -13.77 13.92 -16.50
N TRP A 238 -13.89 15.00 -17.27
CA TRP A 238 -12.83 15.53 -18.12
C TRP A 238 -12.24 16.79 -17.51
N PHE A 239 -10.95 16.79 -17.23
CA PHE A 239 -10.27 17.86 -16.52
C PHE A 239 -9.13 18.43 -17.33
N THR A 240 -9.02 19.75 -17.36
CA THR A 240 -7.81 20.41 -17.89
C THR A 240 -6.68 20.36 -16.86
N PRO A 241 -5.41 20.45 -17.27
CA PRO A 241 -4.27 20.37 -16.37
C PRO A 241 -4.30 21.38 -15.22
N ASP A 242 -4.87 22.56 -15.44
CA ASP A 242 -5.03 23.65 -14.47
C ASP A 242 -6.25 23.47 -13.53
N ARG A 243 -7.19 22.58 -13.86
CA ARG A 243 -8.46 22.38 -13.13
C ARG A 243 -8.69 20.96 -12.68
N LEU A 244 -7.64 20.28 -12.23
CA LEU A 244 -7.76 18.94 -11.65
C LEU A 244 -8.56 18.97 -10.34
N PRO A 245 -9.34 17.92 -10.04
CA PRO A 245 -10.17 17.88 -8.84
C PRO A 245 -9.32 17.78 -7.57
N ARG A 246 -9.83 18.38 -6.47
CA ARG A 246 -9.11 18.37 -5.17
C ARG A 246 -9.15 17.01 -4.47
N ARG A 247 -10.22 16.24 -4.68
CA ARG A 247 -10.42 14.92 -4.03
C ARG A 247 -9.86 13.81 -4.91
N ILE A 248 -8.56 13.60 -4.84
CA ILE A 248 -7.85 12.50 -5.49
C ILE A 248 -7.73 11.32 -4.52
N ALA A 249 -7.95 10.10 -5.01
CA ALA A 249 -8.11 8.90 -4.20
C ALA A 249 -6.83 8.50 -3.45
N PHE A 250 -5.71 8.41 -4.13
CA PHE A 250 -4.45 7.90 -3.60
C PHE A 250 -3.35 8.95 -3.66
N ASP A 251 -2.39 8.84 -2.74
CA ASP A 251 -1.29 9.81 -2.69
C ASP A 251 -0.39 9.69 -3.93
N HIS A 252 -0.12 8.47 -4.41
CA HIS A 252 0.68 8.28 -5.64
C HIS A 252 -0.01 8.84 -6.89
N VAL A 253 -1.33 8.86 -6.96
CA VAL A 253 -2.05 9.45 -8.11
C VAL A 253 -1.80 10.95 -8.20
N ARG A 254 -1.60 11.64 -7.06
CA ARG A 254 -1.19 13.06 -7.07
C ARG A 254 0.17 13.25 -7.73
N GLU A 255 1.13 12.38 -7.38
CA GLU A 255 2.46 12.36 -7.98
C GLU A 255 2.41 12.09 -9.49
N VAL A 256 1.62 11.10 -9.90
CA VAL A 256 1.37 10.77 -11.32
C VAL A 256 0.80 11.97 -12.09
N LEU A 257 -0.19 12.67 -11.52
CA LEU A 257 -0.82 13.85 -12.15
C LEU A 257 0.17 15.02 -12.25
N GLU A 258 1.05 15.20 -11.27
CA GLU A 258 2.11 16.21 -11.32
C GLU A 258 3.14 15.88 -12.40
N ASP A 259 3.56 14.62 -12.54
CA ASP A 259 4.49 14.17 -13.58
C ASP A 259 3.87 14.30 -14.97
N TRP A 260 2.58 13.96 -15.11
CA TRP A 260 1.85 14.16 -16.35
C TRP A 260 1.80 15.64 -16.74
N ARG A 261 1.49 16.55 -15.81
CA ARG A 261 1.47 18.01 -16.08
C ARG A 261 2.83 18.50 -16.55
N ARG A 262 3.91 18.13 -15.86
CA ARG A 262 5.28 18.51 -16.26
C ARG A 262 5.62 18.04 -17.69
N ARG A 263 5.12 16.88 -18.08
CA ARG A 263 5.40 16.30 -19.41
C ARG A 263 4.65 16.99 -20.55
N ILE A 264 3.51 17.60 -20.28
CA ILE A 264 2.73 18.34 -21.32
C ILE A 264 3.10 19.81 -21.38
N GLU A 265 3.77 20.37 -20.36
CA GLU A 265 4.24 21.75 -20.31
C GLU A 265 5.65 21.91 -20.90
N GLY A 266 6.45 20.85 -21.01
CA GLY A 266 7.81 20.82 -21.58
C GLY A 266 7.84 20.24 -22.96
#